data_6a1f5d71418adb155be8c6204133ab3c
#
_entry.id   6a1f5d71418adb155be8c6204133ab3c
#
_cell.length_a   1.000
_cell.length_b   1.000
_cell.length_c   1.000
_cell.angle_alpha   90.00
_cell.angle_beta   90.00
_cell.angle_gamma   90.00
#
_symmetry.space_group_name_H-M   'P 1'
#
loop_
_entity.id
_entity.type
_entity.pdbx_description
1 polymer ?
#
loop_
_entity_poly.entity_id
_entity_poly.type
_entity_poly.pdbx_seq_one_letter_code
_entity_poly.pdbx_strand_id
1 'polypeptide(L)'
;EDGSYPAIKIYDLNNHKLEIADTADSMQTTFGSPSVNDKNVVYLKYDSNGSSLWTYDIEKHKRMCIEPPEPLQEICITNSFIVGVSEWQPQKSESLYCYDFAHKKWSKQIDATTKLYPNNIDSTLEFAELQSSNDFITWRPITGNALYVWDITTNKVLDLSENVSGLIDYVLYPFDEDYLVWCETNTQTQETKYPCIKISSES
;
A
#
# COMPACT_ATOMS: atom_id res chain seq x y z
N GLU A 1 14.56 26.04 15.06
CA GLU A 1 14.34 24.59 14.79
C GLU A 1 14.52 23.89 16.13
N ASP A 2 13.49 23.18 16.62
CA ASP A 2 13.48 22.55 17.95
C ASP A 2 14.31 21.25 18.03
N GLY A 3 15.01 20.88 16.98
CA GLY A 3 15.91 19.72 16.94
C GLY A 3 15.20 18.36 17.11
N SER A 4 13.89 18.29 16.89
CA SER A 4 13.16 17.03 16.97
C SER A 4 13.43 16.17 15.74
N TYR A 5 13.80 14.92 15.97
CA TYR A 5 13.97 13.92 14.89
C TYR A 5 12.62 13.49 14.32
N PRO A 6 12.57 13.08 13.04
CA PRO A 6 11.39 12.43 12.47
C PRO A 6 10.90 11.28 13.35
N ALA A 7 9.59 11.09 13.44
CA ALA A 7 9.01 10.03 14.26
C ALA A 7 7.71 9.49 13.68
N ILE A 8 7.45 8.21 13.87
CA ILE A 8 6.14 7.59 13.68
C ILE A 8 5.34 7.76 14.96
N LYS A 9 4.20 8.45 14.83
CA LYS A 9 3.32 8.76 15.96
C LYS A 9 1.95 8.14 15.72
N ILE A 10 1.38 7.56 16.76
CA ILE A 10 0.04 6.98 16.79
C ILE A 10 -0.82 7.84 17.70
N TYR A 11 -1.97 8.27 17.23
CA TYR A 11 -2.95 8.97 18.05
C TYR A 11 -4.20 8.12 18.24
N ASP A 12 -4.45 7.69 19.47
CA ASP A 12 -5.66 6.97 19.85
C ASP A 12 -6.83 7.95 19.97
N LEU A 13 -7.78 7.85 19.06
CA LEU A 13 -8.97 8.71 19.01
C LEU A 13 -9.92 8.49 20.19
N ASN A 14 -9.96 7.30 20.76
CA ASN A 14 -10.87 6.97 21.87
C ASN A 14 -10.34 7.49 23.21
N ASN A 15 -9.04 7.35 23.43
CA ASN A 15 -8.39 7.72 24.69
C ASN A 15 -7.69 9.06 24.64
N HIS A 16 -7.67 9.73 23.49
CA HIS A 16 -6.97 11.00 23.23
C HIS A 16 -5.49 10.95 23.64
N LYS A 17 -4.82 9.83 23.37
CA LYS A 17 -3.42 9.62 23.71
C LYS A 17 -2.54 9.60 22.47
N LEU A 18 -1.42 10.28 22.58
CA LEU A 18 -0.34 10.23 21.59
C LEU A 18 0.73 9.24 22.06
N GLU A 19 1.11 8.33 21.19
CA GLU A 19 2.19 7.38 21.39
C GLU A 19 3.22 7.53 20.29
N ILE A 20 4.50 7.28 20.61
CA ILE A 20 5.60 7.26 19.65
C ILE A 20 5.98 5.82 19.38
N ALA A 21 5.70 5.34 18.18
CA ALA A 21 6.07 3.99 17.75
C ALA A 21 7.55 3.88 17.40
N ASP A 22 8.12 4.91 16.77
CA ASP A 22 9.56 5.00 16.45
C ASP A 22 10.01 6.45 16.36
N THR A 23 11.30 6.65 16.60
CA THR A 23 11.99 7.94 16.43
C THR A 23 13.25 7.70 15.61
N ALA A 24 13.55 8.60 14.69
CA ALA A 24 14.75 8.55 13.89
C ALA A 24 16.00 8.68 14.78
N ASP A 25 17.03 7.93 14.43
CA ASP A 25 18.32 7.95 15.15
C ASP A 25 19.22 9.12 14.71
N SER A 26 18.87 9.74 13.59
CA SER A 26 19.60 10.87 13.02
C SER A 26 18.68 11.74 12.16
N MET A 27 19.12 12.96 11.83
CA MET A 27 18.42 13.84 10.89
C MET A 27 18.39 13.32 9.45
N GLN A 28 19.21 12.33 9.12
CA GLN A 28 19.25 11.70 7.79
C GLN A 28 18.29 10.51 7.69
N THR A 29 17.76 10.05 8.82
CA THR A 29 16.76 8.97 8.84
C THR A 29 15.39 9.55 8.56
N THR A 30 14.67 8.94 7.62
CA THR A 30 13.29 9.30 7.28
C THR A 30 12.37 8.09 7.36
N PHE A 31 11.07 8.34 7.39
CA PHE A 31 10.05 7.31 7.38
C PHE A 31 9.11 7.50 6.20
N GLY A 32 8.65 6.41 5.62
CA GLY A 32 7.71 6.41 4.51
C GLY A 32 6.64 5.33 4.61
N SER A 33 5.58 5.52 3.83
CA SER A 33 4.47 4.57 3.67
C SER A 33 3.89 4.04 4.99
N PRO A 34 3.60 4.88 6.00
CA PRO A 34 2.99 4.38 7.22
C PRO A 34 1.60 3.85 6.92
N SER A 35 1.31 2.62 7.38
CA SER A 35 0.00 1.99 7.24
C SER A 35 -0.36 1.30 8.55
N VAL A 36 -1.65 1.30 8.90
CA VAL A 36 -2.12 0.85 10.22
C VAL A 36 -3.35 -0.03 10.09
N ASN A 37 -3.41 -1.05 10.93
CA ASN A 37 -4.63 -1.79 11.25
C ASN A 37 -4.88 -1.75 12.77
N ASP A 38 -5.85 -2.50 13.27
CA ASP A 38 -6.23 -2.51 14.70
C ASP A 38 -5.09 -2.93 15.63
N LYS A 39 -4.09 -3.66 15.16
CA LYS A 39 -3.03 -4.27 15.98
C LYS A 39 -1.65 -3.75 15.71
N ASN A 40 -1.38 -3.31 14.48
CA ASN A 40 -0.03 -3.00 14.05
C ASN A 40 0.02 -1.72 13.24
N VAL A 41 1.12 -1.00 13.38
CA VAL A 41 1.57 0.01 12.43
C VAL A 41 2.76 -0.57 11.68
N VAL A 42 2.78 -0.43 10.36
CA VAL A 42 3.92 -0.79 9.52
C VAL A 42 4.45 0.46 8.82
N TYR A 43 5.74 0.52 8.61
CA TYR A 43 6.39 1.66 7.96
C TYR A 43 7.74 1.27 7.38
N LEU A 44 8.18 2.00 6.37
CA LEU A 44 9.54 1.94 5.85
C LEU A 44 10.41 2.96 6.58
N LYS A 45 11.60 2.56 6.99
CA LYS A 45 12.63 3.42 7.56
C LYS A 45 13.80 3.48 6.58
N TYR A 46 14.19 4.68 6.20
CA TYR A 46 15.27 4.96 5.28
C TYR A 46 16.43 5.58 6.03
N ASP A 47 17.59 5.01 5.91
CA ASP A 47 18.84 5.52 6.48
C ASP A 47 20.00 5.35 5.50
N SER A 48 21.24 5.57 5.95
CA SER A 48 22.45 5.43 5.12
C SER A 48 22.69 4.00 4.58
N ASN A 49 22.01 3.00 5.13
CA ASN A 49 22.13 1.59 4.73
C ASN A 49 21.03 1.17 3.74
N GLY A 50 20.06 2.04 3.47
CA GLY A 50 18.93 1.79 2.58
C GLY A 50 17.58 1.77 3.30
N SER A 51 16.60 1.08 2.69
CA SER A 51 15.27 0.91 3.25
C SER A 51 15.19 -0.33 4.14
N SER A 52 14.40 -0.23 5.21
CA SER A 52 14.07 -1.36 6.10
C SER A 52 12.60 -1.31 6.49
N LEU A 53 11.96 -2.48 6.57
CA LEU A 53 10.55 -2.61 6.95
C LEU A 53 10.45 -2.86 8.45
N TRP A 54 9.65 -2.03 9.11
CA TRP A 54 9.36 -2.14 10.53
C TRP A 54 7.88 -2.32 10.79
N THR A 55 7.57 -3.06 11.84
CA THR A 55 6.23 -3.16 12.41
C THR A 55 6.26 -2.79 13.89
N TYR A 56 5.19 -2.15 14.34
CA TYR A 56 4.95 -1.81 15.74
C TYR A 56 3.64 -2.44 16.19
N ASP A 57 3.72 -3.35 17.17
CA ASP A 57 2.57 -3.97 17.82
C ASP A 57 1.99 -2.97 18.84
N ILE A 58 0.78 -2.48 18.57
CA ILE A 58 0.13 -1.41 19.34
C ILE A 58 -0.19 -1.88 20.77
N GLU A 59 -0.62 -3.12 20.94
CA GLU A 59 -0.98 -3.67 22.24
C GLU A 59 0.25 -3.96 23.13
N LYS A 60 1.31 -4.49 22.52
CA LYS A 60 2.53 -4.87 23.25
C LYS A 60 3.55 -3.74 23.36
N HIS A 61 3.31 -2.61 22.69
CA HIS A 61 4.26 -1.48 22.59
C HIS A 61 5.65 -1.93 22.14
N LYS A 62 5.70 -2.78 21.11
CA LYS A 62 6.94 -3.41 20.67
C LYS A 62 7.14 -3.32 19.18
N ARG A 63 8.30 -2.85 18.78
CA ARG A 63 8.70 -2.83 17.38
C ARG A 63 9.55 -4.03 17.00
N MET A 64 9.46 -4.41 15.73
CA MET A 64 10.22 -5.49 15.13
C MET A 64 10.57 -5.14 13.69
N CYS A 65 11.82 -5.38 13.29
CA CYS A 65 12.22 -5.33 11.89
C CYS A 65 11.82 -6.63 11.20
N ILE A 66 11.27 -6.51 9.99
CA ILE A 66 10.93 -7.65 9.13
C ILE A 66 11.82 -7.53 7.90
N GLU A 67 12.60 -8.56 7.61
CA GLU A 67 13.47 -8.59 6.44
C GLU A 67 12.66 -9.00 5.20
N PRO A 68 12.44 -8.11 4.21
CA PRO A 68 11.76 -8.46 2.97
C PRO A 68 12.71 -9.22 2.03
N PRO A 69 12.17 -9.95 1.03
CA PRO A 69 12.98 -10.66 0.03
C PRO A 69 13.88 -9.74 -0.79
N GLU A 70 13.46 -8.51 -0.96
CA GLU A 70 14.18 -7.42 -1.63
C GLU A 70 13.71 -6.07 -1.09
N PRO A 71 14.46 -4.98 -1.27
CA PRO A 71 14.07 -3.65 -0.82
C PRO A 71 12.68 -3.26 -1.34
N LEU A 72 11.88 -2.62 -0.49
CA LEU A 72 10.53 -2.18 -0.79
C LEU A 72 10.47 -0.65 -0.88
N GLN A 73 9.66 -0.14 -1.80
CA GLN A 73 9.42 1.30 -1.97
C GLN A 73 8.07 1.77 -1.41
N GLU A 74 7.09 0.87 -1.39
CA GLU A 74 5.75 1.16 -0.90
C GLU A 74 5.18 -0.05 -0.17
N ILE A 75 4.41 0.20 0.88
CA ILE A 75 3.78 -0.86 1.68
C ILE A 75 2.38 -0.46 2.12
N CYS A 76 1.54 -1.46 2.34
CA CYS A 76 0.29 -1.31 3.08
C CYS A 76 0.05 -2.54 3.96
N ILE A 77 -0.90 -2.43 4.89
CA ILE A 77 -1.25 -3.50 5.83
C ILE A 77 -2.73 -3.83 5.75
N THR A 78 -3.06 -5.11 5.67
CA THR A 78 -4.40 -5.64 5.90
C THR A 78 -4.51 -6.21 7.32
N ASN A 79 -5.62 -6.85 7.64
CA ASN A 79 -5.77 -7.52 8.93
C ASN A 79 -4.77 -8.67 9.15
N SER A 80 -4.37 -9.36 8.08
CA SER A 80 -3.56 -10.57 8.15
C SER A 80 -2.20 -10.47 7.45
N PHE A 81 -2.01 -9.46 6.60
CA PHE A 81 -0.85 -9.39 5.71
C PHE A 81 -0.23 -7.99 5.66
N ILE A 82 1.09 -7.94 5.43
CA ILE A 82 1.74 -6.75 4.89
C ILE A 82 1.93 -7.00 3.40
N VAL A 83 1.55 -6.04 2.57
CA VAL A 83 1.82 -6.08 1.13
C VAL A 83 2.82 -5.00 0.79
N GLY A 84 3.84 -5.35 0.03
CA GLY A 84 4.90 -4.43 -0.35
C GLY A 84 5.24 -4.53 -1.84
N VAL A 85 5.55 -3.38 -2.44
CA VAL A 85 6.07 -3.26 -3.79
C VAL A 85 7.59 -3.20 -3.70
N SER A 86 8.27 -4.03 -4.51
CA SER A 86 9.74 -3.95 -4.60
C SER A 86 10.21 -2.61 -5.16
N GLU A 87 11.38 -2.15 -4.74
CA GLU A 87 11.99 -0.96 -5.33
C GLU A 87 12.19 -1.15 -6.84
N TRP A 88 11.88 -0.09 -7.58
CA TRP A 88 12.14 -0.03 -9.00
C TRP A 88 13.64 -0.20 -9.28
N GLN A 89 13.95 -1.06 -10.23
CA GLN A 89 15.33 -1.28 -10.70
C GLN A 89 15.34 -1.30 -12.23
N PRO A 90 16.35 -0.68 -12.87
CA PRO A 90 16.50 -0.79 -14.32
C PRO A 90 16.52 -2.26 -14.76
N GLN A 91 15.71 -2.60 -15.76
CA GLN A 91 15.61 -3.94 -16.35
C GLN A 91 14.96 -5.01 -15.45
N LYS A 92 14.38 -4.65 -14.32
CA LYS A 92 13.63 -5.55 -13.45
C LYS A 92 12.21 -5.01 -13.26
N SER A 93 11.22 -5.84 -13.55
CA SER A 93 9.84 -5.52 -13.27
C SER A 93 9.61 -5.48 -11.75
N GLU A 94 8.83 -4.54 -11.28
CA GLU A 94 8.35 -4.51 -9.92
C GLU A 94 7.54 -5.76 -9.58
N SER A 95 7.51 -6.09 -8.32
CA SER A 95 6.80 -7.26 -7.80
C SER A 95 6.05 -6.90 -6.54
N LEU A 96 4.84 -7.45 -6.38
CA LEU A 96 4.11 -7.43 -5.12
C LEU A 96 4.52 -8.63 -4.27
N TYR A 97 4.94 -8.36 -3.07
CA TYR A 97 5.23 -9.33 -2.02
C TYR A 97 4.20 -9.25 -0.92
N CYS A 98 3.86 -10.41 -0.37
CA CYS A 98 2.93 -10.53 0.74
C CYS A 98 3.61 -11.22 1.93
N TYR A 99 3.61 -10.58 3.10
CA TYR A 99 4.05 -11.16 4.36
C TYR A 99 2.85 -11.59 5.19
N ASP A 100 2.76 -12.87 5.45
CA ASP A 100 1.73 -13.45 6.30
C ASP A 100 2.16 -13.38 7.78
N PHE A 101 1.38 -12.69 8.60
CA PHE A 101 1.66 -12.56 10.04
C PHE A 101 1.55 -13.88 10.79
N ALA A 102 0.62 -14.76 10.39
CA ALA A 102 0.39 -16.02 11.06
C ALA A 102 1.55 -17.01 10.81
N HIS A 103 2.03 -17.07 9.60
CA HIS A 103 3.10 -17.97 9.19
C HIS A 103 4.49 -17.33 9.22
N LYS A 104 4.57 -16.01 9.42
CA LYS A 104 5.82 -15.21 9.42
C LYS A 104 6.66 -15.45 8.17
N LYS A 105 6.01 -15.45 7.02
CA LYS A 105 6.62 -15.85 5.75
C LYS A 105 6.24 -14.90 4.63
N TRP A 106 7.22 -14.54 3.83
CA TRP A 106 7.02 -13.85 2.55
C TRP A 106 6.63 -14.79 1.43
N SER A 107 5.77 -14.33 0.56
CA SER A 107 5.48 -14.95 -0.72
C SER A 107 5.41 -13.88 -1.80
N LYS A 108 5.93 -14.19 -3.01
CA LYS A 108 5.75 -13.35 -4.18
C LYS A 108 4.39 -13.66 -4.76
N GLN A 109 3.55 -12.66 -4.92
CA GLN A 109 2.17 -12.85 -5.35
C GLN A 109 1.95 -12.44 -6.80
N ILE A 110 2.46 -11.28 -7.19
CA ILE A 110 2.19 -10.71 -8.49
C ILE A 110 3.50 -10.16 -9.07
N ASP A 111 3.81 -10.55 -10.29
CA ASP A 111 4.81 -9.90 -11.13
C ASP A 111 4.11 -8.93 -12.07
N ALA A 112 4.65 -7.74 -12.25
CA ALA A 112 4.16 -6.78 -13.22
C ALA A 112 4.15 -7.34 -14.66
N THR A 113 4.94 -8.39 -14.92
CA THR A 113 4.95 -9.12 -16.19
C THR A 113 3.91 -10.22 -16.33
N THR A 114 3.23 -10.61 -15.23
CA THR A 114 2.27 -11.70 -15.26
C THR A 114 0.91 -11.19 -15.75
N LYS A 115 0.39 -11.83 -16.75
CA LYS A 115 -0.99 -11.93 -17.33
C LYS A 115 -2.16 -11.07 -16.81
N LEU A 116 -1.92 -10.15 -15.84
CA LEU A 116 -2.93 -9.21 -15.34
C LEU A 116 -3.30 -8.15 -16.39
N TYR A 117 -2.48 -8.03 -17.43
CA TYR A 117 -2.63 -7.04 -18.47
C TYR A 117 -2.81 -7.71 -19.83
N PRO A 118 -4.04 -8.13 -20.18
CA PRO A 118 -4.29 -8.82 -21.43
C PRO A 118 -4.04 -7.97 -22.69
N ASN A 119 -3.85 -6.67 -22.56
CA ASN A 119 -3.85 -5.72 -23.66
C ASN A 119 -2.51 -5.01 -23.89
N ASN A 120 -1.36 -5.71 -23.88
CA ASN A 120 -0.08 -5.17 -24.38
C ASN A 120 0.24 -3.73 -23.95
N ILE A 121 0.10 -3.42 -22.67
CA ILE A 121 0.64 -2.18 -22.14
C ILE A 121 2.12 -2.42 -21.85
N ASP A 122 2.93 -1.50 -22.32
CA ASP A 122 4.38 -1.49 -22.27
C ASP A 122 4.93 -2.03 -20.92
N SER A 123 5.96 -2.84 -20.98
CA SER A 123 6.50 -3.71 -19.93
C SER A 123 7.09 -3.01 -18.69
N THR A 124 6.69 -1.79 -18.41
CA THR A 124 7.12 -0.97 -17.26
C THR A 124 5.95 -0.62 -16.34
N LEU A 125 5.10 -1.60 -16.05
CA LEU A 125 4.00 -1.34 -15.11
C LEU A 125 4.56 -1.19 -13.71
N GLU A 126 4.56 0.03 -13.28
CA GLU A 126 4.91 0.43 -11.93
C GLU A 126 3.63 0.37 -11.08
N PHE A 127 3.71 -0.31 -9.95
CA PHE A 127 2.65 -0.27 -8.96
C PHE A 127 2.71 1.07 -8.25
N ALA A 128 1.63 1.85 -8.30
CA ALA A 128 1.56 3.11 -7.61
C ALA A 128 0.31 3.20 -6.73
N GLU A 129 0.43 3.97 -5.66
CA GLU A 129 -0.66 4.25 -4.74
C GLU A 129 -1.29 2.97 -4.17
N LEU A 130 -0.43 2.13 -3.61
CA LEU A 130 -0.85 0.91 -2.94
C LEU A 130 -1.68 1.25 -1.71
N GLN A 131 -2.91 0.77 -1.66
CA GLN A 131 -3.80 0.96 -0.53
C GLN A 131 -4.45 -0.36 -0.12
N SER A 132 -4.84 -0.45 1.13
CA SER A 132 -5.46 -1.65 1.68
C SER A 132 -6.69 -1.33 2.50
N SER A 133 -7.65 -2.23 2.43
CA SER A 133 -8.78 -2.26 3.35
C SER A 133 -9.23 -3.70 3.55
N ASN A 134 -9.35 -4.12 4.80
CA ASN A 134 -9.65 -5.51 5.15
C ASN A 134 -8.71 -6.49 4.42
N ASP A 135 -9.25 -7.26 3.47
CA ASP A 135 -8.53 -8.25 2.69
C ASP A 135 -8.32 -7.82 1.22
N PHE A 136 -8.60 -6.56 0.90
CA PHE A 136 -8.43 -6.00 -0.43
C PHE A 136 -7.22 -5.08 -0.52
N ILE A 137 -6.51 -5.19 -1.63
CA ILE A 137 -5.42 -4.29 -2.01
C ILE A 137 -5.81 -3.62 -3.31
N THR A 138 -5.68 -2.32 -3.38
CA THR A 138 -5.87 -1.54 -4.59
C THR A 138 -4.57 -0.92 -5.04
N TRP A 139 -4.39 -0.81 -6.34
CA TRP A 139 -3.30 -0.06 -6.94
C TRP A 139 -3.69 0.46 -8.31
N ARG A 140 -2.95 1.42 -8.78
CA ARG A 140 -3.00 1.88 -10.17
C ARG A 140 -1.60 1.86 -10.77
N PRO A 141 -1.45 1.71 -12.10
CA PRO A 141 -0.18 1.96 -12.75
C PRO A 141 0.11 3.48 -12.74
N ILE A 142 1.38 3.85 -12.74
CA ILE A 142 1.79 5.27 -12.84
C ILE A 142 1.30 5.89 -14.15
N THR A 143 1.27 5.10 -15.21
CA THR A 143 0.82 5.53 -16.53
C THR A 143 -0.49 4.84 -16.91
N GLY A 144 -1.47 5.63 -17.31
CA GLY A 144 -2.77 5.11 -17.77
C GLY A 144 -3.91 5.33 -16.78
N ASN A 145 -5.11 4.93 -17.19
CA ASN A 145 -6.36 5.06 -16.44
C ASN A 145 -6.86 3.67 -16.00
N ALA A 146 -5.97 2.87 -15.44
CA ALA A 146 -6.32 1.55 -14.94
C ALA A 146 -6.44 1.57 -13.41
N LEU A 147 -7.33 0.74 -12.88
CA LEU A 147 -7.53 0.53 -11.46
C LEU A 147 -7.68 -0.96 -11.22
N TYR A 148 -6.90 -1.47 -10.29
CA TYR A 148 -6.89 -2.89 -9.95
C TYR A 148 -7.24 -3.10 -8.49
N VAL A 149 -7.95 -4.20 -8.22
CA VAL A 149 -8.25 -4.66 -6.87
C VAL A 149 -7.85 -6.12 -6.74
N TRP A 150 -7.05 -6.42 -5.76
CA TRP A 150 -6.68 -7.79 -5.41
C TRP A 150 -7.36 -8.20 -4.12
N ASP A 151 -8.20 -9.21 -4.20
CA ASP A 151 -8.69 -9.95 -3.04
C ASP A 151 -7.63 -10.98 -2.64
N ILE A 152 -6.96 -10.72 -1.52
CA ILE A 152 -5.87 -11.58 -1.02
C ILE A 152 -6.42 -12.95 -0.61
N THR A 153 -7.63 -13.04 -0.10
CA THR A 153 -8.20 -14.27 0.43
C THR A 153 -8.53 -15.27 -0.67
N THR A 154 -9.08 -14.78 -1.77
CA THR A 154 -9.41 -15.61 -2.94
C THR A 154 -8.29 -15.64 -3.98
N ASN A 155 -7.28 -14.82 -3.81
CA ASN A 155 -6.18 -14.59 -4.76
C ASN A 155 -6.66 -14.19 -6.17
N LYS A 156 -7.75 -13.44 -6.23
CA LYS A 156 -8.32 -12.92 -7.48
C LYS A 156 -7.98 -11.44 -7.65
N VAL A 157 -7.63 -11.06 -8.86
CA VAL A 157 -7.46 -9.66 -9.25
C VAL A 157 -8.58 -9.26 -10.17
N LEU A 158 -9.23 -8.15 -9.83
CA LEU A 158 -10.26 -7.50 -10.64
C LEU A 158 -9.63 -6.33 -11.38
N ASP A 159 -9.86 -6.27 -12.67
CA ASP A 159 -9.54 -5.11 -13.50
C ASP A 159 -10.77 -4.22 -13.59
N LEU A 160 -10.69 -3.03 -13.01
CA LEU A 160 -11.77 -2.04 -13.02
C LEU A 160 -11.55 -0.94 -14.05
N SER A 161 -10.61 -1.10 -14.97
CA SER A 161 -10.25 -0.07 -15.96
C SER A 161 -11.43 0.35 -16.83
N GLU A 162 -12.35 -0.55 -17.14
CA GLU A 162 -13.60 -0.22 -17.89
C GLU A 162 -14.56 0.69 -17.11
N ASN A 163 -14.42 0.75 -15.79
CA ASN A 163 -15.23 1.62 -14.92
C ASN A 163 -14.64 3.03 -14.78
N VAL A 164 -13.42 3.23 -15.27
CA VAL A 164 -12.70 4.51 -15.18
C VAL A 164 -12.96 5.32 -16.44
N SER A 165 -13.53 6.51 -16.30
CA SER A 165 -13.87 7.39 -17.42
C SER A 165 -12.97 8.62 -17.56
N GLY A 166 -12.12 8.89 -16.58
CA GLY A 166 -11.23 10.03 -16.51
C GLY A 166 -9.82 9.66 -16.04
N LEU A 167 -9.00 10.67 -15.79
CA LEU A 167 -7.71 10.47 -15.13
C LEU A 167 -7.96 10.16 -13.65
N ILE A 168 -7.42 9.07 -13.14
CA ILE A 168 -7.46 8.78 -11.70
C ILE A 168 -6.46 9.70 -11.01
N ASP A 169 -6.95 10.59 -10.15
CA ASP A 169 -6.11 11.46 -9.35
C ASP A 169 -5.59 10.72 -8.12
N TYR A 170 -6.49 10.01 -7.44
CA TYR A 170 -6.16 9.16 -6.29
C TYR A 170 -7.28 8.17 -5.99
N VAL A 171 -6.93 7.07 -5.35
CA VAL A 171 -7.89 6.09 -4.81
C VAL A 171 -8.19 6.46 -3.37
N LEU A 172 -9.48 6.60 -3.06
CA LEU A 172 -9.94 6.78 -1.68
C LEU A 172 -10.01 5.42 -0.99
N TYR A 173 -9.80 5.42 0.30
CA TYR A 173 -10.04 4.22 1.11
C TYR A 173 -11.47 3.72 0.90
N PRO A 174 -11.71 2.39 0.93
CA PRO A 174 -13.06 1.87 0.92
C PRO A 174 -13.86 2.57 2.01
N PHE A 175 -14.98 3.14 1.60
CA PHE A 175 -15.82 3.97 2.48
C PHE A 175 -16.61 3.14 3.49
N ASP A 176 -16.69 1.87 3.26
CA ASP A 176 -17.28 0.85 4.11
C ASP A 176 -16.72 -0.49 3.62
N GLU A 177 -16.74 -1.53 4.40
CA GLU A 177 -16.04 -2.80 4.17
C GLU A 177 -16.14 -3.38 2.75
N ASP A 178 -17.14 -2.95 1.98
CA ASP A 178 -17.48 -3.50 0.67
C ASP A 178 -17.36 -2.49 -0.51
N TYR A 179 -17.00 -1.23 -0.28
CA TYR A 179 -17.01 -0.22 -1.33
C TYR A 179 -15.61 0.32 -1.63
N LEU A 180 -15.29 0.40 -2.92
CA LEU A 180 -14.13 1.14 -3.43
C LEU A 180 -14.60 2.47 -3.99
N VAL A 181 -13.95 3.54 -3.58
CA VAL A 181 -14.17 4.90 -4.09
C VAL A 181 -12.86 5.44 -4.63
N TRP A 182 -12.90 6.08 -5.79
CA TRP A 182 -11.75 6.79 -6.33
C TRP A 182 -12.12 8.18 -6.82
N CYS A 183 -11.12 9.01 -6.97
CA CYS A 183 -11.27 10.34 -7.55
C CYS A 183 -10.80 10.30 -8.99
N GLU A 184 -11.62 10.73 -9.92
CA GLU A 184 -11.23 10.88 -11.32
C GLU A 184 -11.58 12.27 -11.84
N THR A 185 -10.67 12.84 -12.64
CA THR A 185 -10.88 14.14 -13.27
C THR A 185 -10.99 13.98 -14.78
N ASN A 186 -12.04 14.54 -15.35
CA ASN A 186 -12.18 14.64 -16.79
C ASN A 186 -11.14 15.63 -17.34
N THR A 187 -10.21 15.16 -18.16
CA THR A 187 -9.10 15.97 -18.67
C THR A 187 -9.53 17.10 -19.60
N GLN A 188 -10.74 17.03 -20.18
CA GLN A 188 -11.28 18.08 -21.08
C GLN A 188 -12.08 19.14 -20.33
N THR A 189 -12.98 18.71 -19.42
CA THR A 189 -13.87 19.63 -18.70
C THR A 189 -13.30 20.06 -17.34
N GLN A 190 -12.27 19.41 -16.83
CA GLN A 190 -11.70 19.59 -15.49
C GLN A 190 -12.72 19.28 -14.35
N GLU A 191 -13.79 18.57 -14.68
CA GLU A 191 -14.77 18.12 -13.68
C GLU A 191 -14.24 16.92 -12.93
N THR A 192 -14.30 16.98 -11.61
CA THR A 192 -13.94 15.89 -10.71
C THR A 192 -15.16 15.09 -10.31
N LYS A 193 -15.03 13.77 -10.33
CA LYS A 193 -16.05 12.81 -9.89
C LYS A 193 -15.46 11.87 -8.84
N TYR A 194 -16.36 11.27 -8.07
CA TYR A 194 -16.03 10.24 -7.06
C TYR A 194 -16.85 8.97 -7.34
N PRO A 195 -16.48 8.20 -8.36
CA PRO A 195 -17.13 6.94 -8.63
C PRO A 195 -17.00 5.99 -7.44
N CYS A 196 -17.99 5.13 -7.28
CA CYS A 196 -18.05 4.14 -6.23
C CYS A 196 -18.51 2.80 -6.80
N ILE A 197 -17.82 1.74 -6.46
CA ILE A 197 -18.22 0.37 -6.83
C ILE A 197 -18.26 -0.52 -5.60
N LYS A 198 -19.27 -1.37 -5.51
CA LYS A 198 -19.32 -2.39 -4.49
C LYS A 198 -18.42 -3.55 -4.89
N ILE A 199 -17.42 -3.86 -4.04
CA ILE A 199 -16.57 -5.01 -4.17
C ILE A 199 -17.18 -6.09 -3.27
N SER A 200 -17.99 -6.97 -3.85
CA SER A 200 -18.43 -8.15 -3.10
C SER A 200 -17.45 -9.27 -3.36
N SER A 201 -16.94 -9.88 -2.29
CA SER A 201 -16.38 -11.22 -2.37
C SER A 201 -17.52 -12.16 -2.77
N GLU A 202 -17.70 -12.43 -4.07
CA GLU A 202 -18.59 -13.51 -4.46
C GLU A 202 -18.00 -14.82 -3.92
N SER A 203 -18.73 -15.37 -2.96
CA SER A 203 -18.47 -16.68 -2.33
C SER A 203 -18.66 -17.82 -3.32
#